data_933788cc1faf7e34b2ae47fb91a70281
#
_entry.id   933788cc1faf7e34b2ae47fb91a70281
#
_cell.length_a   1.000
_cell.length_b   1.000
_cell.length_c   1.000
_cell.angle_alpha   90.00
_cell.angle_beta   90.00
_cell.angle_gamma   90.00
#
_symmetry.space_group_name_H-M   'P 1'
#
loop_
_entity.id
_entity.type
_entity.pdbx_description
1 polymer ?
#
loop_
_entity_poly.entity_id
_entity_poly.type
_entity_poly.pdbx_seq_one_letter_code
_entity_poly.pdbx_strand_id
1 'polypeptide(L)'
;MKGLLLKDAYQAWYYAKMVVVAAVVMMGVGVISMMNGANFFIVYAGFLLGMMPMTLLAYDQTSKFNEYSAALPATKEQLVGCKYIVGLCGLVLAEAFAAAALGVAQLHWVAVDSALVISTLVQVGMTTLLSSTILLPLSYRFGYEKAKVGFYFIVGALSALMGFSVAANEDGLVRNLLPQSISSLGLLSIAVVVLTLYALSWRLSVAWYGRAEQ
;
A
#
# COMPACT_ATOMS: atom_id res chain seq x y z
N MET A 1 -1.14 -9.64 -22.24
CA MET A 1 -0.51 -9.07 -21.03
C MET A 1 0.44 -7.90 -21.27
N LYS A 2 1.43 -7.98 -22.19
CA LYS A 2 2.38 -6.88 -22.41
C LYS A 2 1.72 -5.54 -22.73
N GLY A 3 0.72 -5.50 -23.62
CA GLY A 3 0.00 -4.27 -23.98
C GLY A 3 -0.80 -3.66 -22.82
N LEU A 4 -1.41 -4.48 -21.96
CA LEU A 4 -2.14 -4.01 -20.78
C LEU A 4 -1.19 -3.40 -19.75
N LEU A 5 -0.05 -4.05 -19.48
CA LEU A 5 0.97 -3.51 -18.59
C LEU A 5 1.57 -2.21 -19.13
N LEU A 6 1.82 -2.13 -20.43
CA LEU A 6 2.32 -0.92 -21.07
C LEU A 6 1.32 0.23 -20.95
N LYS A 7 0.03 -0.04 -21.18
CA LYS A 7 -1.05 0.93 -20.96
C LYS A 7 -1.04 1.40 -19.50
N ASP A 8 -1.02 0.47 -18.53
CA ASP A 8 -1.01 0.82 -17.11
C ASP A 8 0.25 1.59 -16.70
N ALA A 9 1.42 1.30 -17.30
CA ALA A 9 2.65 2.05 -17.08
C ALA A 9 2.55 3.50 -17.60
N TYR A 10 2.03 3.70 -18.82
CA TYR A 10 1.79 5.06 -19.35
C TYR A 10 0.76 5.82 -18.51
N GLN A 11 -0.31 5.14 -18.10
CA GLN A 11 -1.34 5.71 -17.27
C GLN A 11 -0.79 6.08 -15.88
N ALA A 12 0.06 5.24 -15.29
CA ALA A 12 0.77 5.51 -14.05
C ALA A 12 1.68 6.73 -14.18
N TRP A 13 2.47 6.81 -15.26
CA TRP A 13 3.35 7.96 -15.50
C TRP A 13 2.58 9.27 -15.62
N TYR A 14 1.43 9.26 -16.26
CA TYR A 14 0.65 10.49 -16.50
C TYR A 14 -0.20 10.91 -15.31
N TYR A 15 -0.91 9.97 -14.68
CA TYR A 15 -1.90 10.26 -13.65
C TYR A 15 -1.43 9.99 -12.22
N ALA A 16 -0.59 9.00 -12.01
CA ALA A 16 -0.08 8.70 -10.68
C ALA A 16 1.14 9.54 -10.28
N LYS A 17 1.69 10.37 -11.17
CA LYS A 17 2.80 11.28 -10.85
C LYS A 17 2.54 12.14 -9.61
N MET A 18 1.31 12.61 -9.41
CA MET A 18 0.94 13.40 -8.24
C MET A 18 1.03 12.59 -6.94
N VAL A 19 0.68 11.31 -6.98
CA VAL A 19 0.81 10.40 -5.84
C VAL A 19 2.30 10.18 -5.52
N VAL A 20 3.12 9.98 -6.54
CA VAL A 20 4.57 9.82 -6.38
C VAL A 20 5.21 11.09 -5.81
N VAL A 21 4.84 12.26 -6.34
CA VAL A 21 5.34 13.56 -5.83
C VAL A 21 4.93 13.74 -4.36
N ALA A 22 3.67 13.46 -4.02
CA ALA A 22 3.21 13.54 -2.63
C ALA A 22 3.97 12.57 -1.72
N ALA A 23 4.24 11.34 -2.17
CA ALA A 23 5.04 10.36 -1.43
C ALA A 23 6.49 10.84 -1.21
N VAL A 24 7.13 11.42 -2.24
CA VAL A 24 8.48 11.99 -2.13
C VAL A 24 8.53 13.14 -1.13
N VAL A 25 7.55 14.06 -1.19
CA VAL A 25 7.44 15.17 -0.22
C VAL A 25 7.25 14.63 1.20
N MET A 26 6.37 13.64 1.39
CA MET A 26 6.16 13.03 2.70
C MET A 26 7.41 12.31 3.22
N MET A 27 8.18 11.66 2.35
CA MET A 27 9.47 11.06 2.75
C MET A 27 10.49 12.12 3.14
N GLY A 28 10.56 13.25 2.41
CA GLY A 28 11.42 14.38 2.79
C GLY A 28 11.08 14.93 4.18
N VAL A 29 9.79 15.14 4.46
CA VAL A 29 9.31 15.50 5.81
C VAL A 29 9.63 14.41 6.83
N GLY A 30 9.55 13.14 6.42
CA GLY A 30 9.88 11.98 7.24
C GLY A 30 11.33 11.97 7.69
N VAL A 31 12.27 12.28 6.81
CA VAL A 31 13.70 12.41 7.15
C VAL A 31 13.91 13.45 8.25
N ILE A 32 13.26 14.61 8.14
CA ILE A 32 13.33 15.68 9.16
C ILE A 32 12.67 15.22 10.47
N SER A 33 11.54 14.52 10.40
CA SER A 33 10.82 14.02 11.56
C SER A 33 11.57 12.92 12.33
N MET A 34 12.45 12.18 11.66
CA MET A 34 13.31 11.18 12.30
C MET A 34 14.27 11.80 13.33
N MET A 35 14.61 13.07 13.19
CA MET A 35 15.36 13.81 14.22
C MET A 35 14.63 13.83 15.58
N ASN A 36 13.31 13.72 15.56
CA ASN A 36 12.44 13.64 16.74
C ASN A 36 12.01 12.18 17.05
N GLY A 37 12.65 11.18 16.44
CA GLY A 37 12.35 9.75 16.63
C GLY A 37 11.07 9.25 15.96
N ALA A 38 10.45 10.02 15.05
CA ALA A 38 9.21 9.66 14.39
C ALA A 38 9.44 9.22 12.94
N ASN A 39 9.05 7.99 12.60
CA ASN A 39 9.09 7.45 11.24
C ASN A 39 7.73 7.47 10.51
N PHE A 40 6.72 8.07 11.15
CA PHE A 40 5.32 8.07 10.66
C PHE A 40 5.18 8.54 9.20
N PHE A 41 5.85 9.63 8.81
CA PHE A 41 5.71 10.19 7.47
C PHE A 41 6.32 9.29 6.39
N ILE A 42 7.39 8.54 6.70
CA ILE A 42 7.99 7.56 5.78
C ILE A 42 7.01 6.40 5.56
N VAL A 43 6.41 5.89 6.62
CA VAL A 43 5.39 4.82 6.54
C VAL A 43 4.14 5.30 5.80
N TYR A 44 3.70 6.55 6.04
CA TYR A 44 2.57 7.15 5.34
C TYR A 44 2.83 7.32 3.83
N ALA A 45 4.06 7.63 3.43
CA ALA A 45 4.42 7.67 2.02
C ALA A 45 4.30 6.28 1.35
N GLY A 46 4.67 5.21 2.04
CA GLY A 46 4.42 3.83 1.60
C GLY A 46 2.93 3.54 1.40
N PHE A 47 2.09 3.99 2.33
CA PHE A 47 0.63 3.90 2.20
C PHE A 47 0.11 4.59 0.94
N LEU A 48 0.58 5.81 0.63
CA LEU A 48 0.19 6.53 -0.58
C LEU A 48 0.56 5.75 -1.86
N LEU A 49 1.76 5.19 -1.91
CA LEU A 49 2.21 4.37 -3.06
C LEU A 49 1.40 3.08 -3.19
N GLY A 50 0.96 2.48 -2.08
CA GLY A 50 0.06 1.34 -2.08
C GLY A 50 -1.34 1.64 -2.64
N MET A 51 -1.76 2.90 -2.69
CA MET A 51 -3.02 3.32 -3.33
C MET A 51 -2.91 3.48 -4.86
N MET A 52 -1.71 3.38 -5.43
CA MET A 52 -1.46 3.59 -6.86
C MET A 52 -2.34 2.71 -7.78
N PRO A 53 -2.49 1.38 -7.56
CA PRO A 53 -3.34 0.56 -8.41
C PRO A 53 -4.82 0.98 -8.39
N MET A 54 -5.31 1.45 -7.24
CA MET A 54 -6.67 1.98 -7.12
C MET A 54 -6.85 3.27 -7.93
N THR A 55 -5.87 4.15 -7.94
CA THR A 55 -5.89 5.37 -8.75
C THR A 55 -6.01 5.04 -10.24
N LEU A 56 -5.25 4.05 -10.72
CA LEU A 56 -5.36 3.59 -12.10
C LEU A 56 -6.73 2.97 -12.41
N LEU A 57 -7.31 2.22 -11.48
CA LEU A 57 -8.64 1.66 -11.64
C LEU A 57 -9.71 2.76 -11.71
N ALA A 58 -9.56 3.84 -10.95
CA ALA A 58 -10.42 5.01 -11.03
C ALA A 58 -10.44 5.63 -12.44
N TYR A 59 -9.26 5.80 -13.02
CA TYR A 59 -9.14 6.32 -14.39
C TYR A 59 -9.69 5.36 -15.44
N ASP A 60 -9.54 4.05 -15.25
CA ASP A 60 -10.14 3.05 -16.13
C ASP A 60 -11.69 3.14 -16.10
N GLN A 61 -12.28 3.38 -14.95
CA GLN A 61 -13.73 3.58 -14.83
C GLN A 61 -14.17 4.90 -15.49
N THR A 62 -13.45 6.00 -15.27
CA THR A 62 -13.77 7.31 -15.86
C THR A 62 -13.61 7.30 -17.39
N SER A 63 -12.63 6.59 -17.92
CA SER A 63 -12.40 6.45 -19.36
C SER A 63 -13.29 5.39 -20.03
N LYS A 64 -14.20 4.76 -19.27
CA LYS A 64 -15.04 3.64 -19.73
C LYS A 64 -14.25 2.49 -20.33
N PHE A 65 -13.01 2.29 -19.86
CA PHE A 65 -12.14 1.23 -20.35
C PHE A 65 -12.76 -0.16 -20.19
N ASN A 66 -13.63 -0.35 -19.19
CA ASN A 66 -14.34 -1.60 -18.96
C ASN A 66 -15.23 -2.00 -20.17
N GLU A 67 -15.85 -1.03 -20.85
CA GLU A 67 -16.65 -1.28 -22.06
C GLU A 67 -15.75 -1.74 -23.22
N TYR A 68 -14.56 -1.16 -23.36
CA TYR A 68 -13.57 -1.57 -24.38
C TYR A 68 -12.89 -2.90 -24.02
N SER A 69 -12.73 -3.19 -22.72
CA SER A 69 -12.05 -4.41 -22.28
C SER A 69 -12.79 -5.68 -22.69
N ALA A 70 -14.13 -5.61 -22.81
CA ALA A 70 -14.95 -6.71 -23.29
C ALA A 70 -14.65 -7.11 -24.76
N ALA A 71 -14.17 -6.17 -25.59
CA ALA A 71 -13.77 -6.42 -26.98
C ALA A 71 -12.30 -6.88 -27.11
N LEU A 72 -11.50 -6.83 -26.05
CA LEU A 72 -10.10 -7.25 -26.08
C LEU A 72 -9.97 -8.76 -25.89
N PRO A 73 -9.03 -9.43 -26.59
CA PRO A 73 -8.72 -10.85 -26.38
C PRO A 73 -7.90 -11.05 -25.08
N ALA A 74 -8.41 -10.53 -23.97
CA ALA A 74 -7.76 -10.61 -22.65
C ALA A 74 -8.68 -11.33 -21.66
N THR A 75 -8.11 -12.23 -20.87
CA THR A 75 -8.88 -12.91 -19.81
C THR A 75 -9.10 -11.98 -18.62
N LYS A 76 -10.18 -12.22 -17.86
CA LYS A 76 -10.48 -11.48 -16.62
C LYS A 76 -9.30 -11.53 -15.63
N GLU A 77 -8.64 -12.66 -15.52
CA GLU A 77 -7.44 -12.86 -14.69
C GLU A 77 -6.29 -11.95 -15.14
N GLN A 78 -6.14 -11.73 -16.44
CA GLN A 78 -5.09 -10.86 -16.98
C GLN A 78 -5.39 -9.37 -16.69
N LEU A 79 -6.64 -8.96 -16.82
CA LEU A 79 -7.08 -7.59 -16.54
C LEU A 79 -6.88 -7.22 -15.06
N VAL A 80 -7.35 -8.09 -14.17
CA VAL A 80 -7.18 -7.92 -12.73
C VAL A 80 -5.71 -8.06 -12.34
N GLY A 81 -5.00 -9.06 -12.89
CA GLY A 81 -3.59 -9.34 -12.59
C GLY A 81 -2.66 -8.16 -12.89
N CYS A 82 -2.92 -7.38 -13.96
CA CYS A 82 -2.13 -6.17 -14.25
C CYS A 82 -2.17 -5.16 -13.11
N LYS A 83 -3.33 -4.96 -12.47
CA LYS A 83 -3.45 -4.02 -11.34
C LYS A 83 -2.68 -4.50 -10.09
N TYR A 84 -2.67 -5.81 -9.85
CA TYR A 84 -1.86 -6.41 -8.79
C TYR A 84 -0.35 -6.28 -9.08
N ILE A 85 0.08 -6.45 -10.33
CA ILE A 85 1.48 -6.20 -10.72
C ILE A 85 1.86 -4.73 -10.47
N VAL A 86 0.99 -3.77 -10.80
CA VAL A 86 1.22 -2.35 -10.47
C VAL A 86 1.34 -2.14 -8.97
N GLY A 87 0.56 -2.84 -8.14
CA GLY A 87 0.69 -2.81 -6.69
C GLY A 87 2.06 -3.29 -6.20
N LEU A 88 2.59 -4.37 -6.79
CA LEU A 88 3.95 -4.84 -6.51
C LEU A 88 5.04 -3.86 -6.97
N CYS A 89 4.85 -3.21 -8.13
CA CYS A 89 5.75 -2.13 -8.56
C CYS A 89 5.71 -0.95 -7.57
N GLY A 90 4.52 -0.60 -7.06
CA GLY A 90 4.35 0.40 -6.00
C GLY A 90 5.10 0.02 -4.72
N LEU A 91 5.08 -1.25 -4.33
CA LEU A 91 5.86 -1.76 -3.20
C LEU A 91 7.36 -1.56 -3.41
N VAL A 92 7.90 -1.98 -4.57
CA VAL A 92 9.33 -1.83 -4.88
C VAL A 92 9.75 -0.36 -4.85
N LEU A 93 8.92 0.54 -5.39
CA LEU A 93 9.15 1.98 -5.34
C LEU A 93 9.11 2.52 -3.90
N ALA A 94 8.15 2.07 -3.09
CA ALA A 94 8.02 2.48 -1.69
C ALA A 94 9.25 2.09 -0.87
N GLU A 95 9.72 0.85 -1.03
CA GLU A 95 10.92 0.33 -0.36
C GLU A 95 12.19 1.06 -0.82
N ALA A 96 12.35 1.29 -2.13
CA ALA A 96 13.49 2.01 -2.67
C ALA A 96 13.56 3.45 -2.14
N PHE A 97 12.42 4.15 -2.10
CA PHE A 97 12.37 5.50 -1.57
C PHE A 97 12.56 5.55 -0.06
N ALA A 98 11.99 4.60 0.70
CA ALA A 98 12.19 4.51 2.14
C ALA A 98 13.67 4.21 2.48
N ALA A 99 14.30 3.29 1.76
CA ALA A 99 15.73 3.00 1.93
C ALA A 99 16.60 4.23 1.61
N ALA A 100 16.27 4.98 0.55
CA ALA A 100 16.97 6.22 0.21
C ALA A 100 16.79 7.29 1.31
N ALA A 101 15.56 7.46 1.82
CA ALA A 101 15.28 8.41 2.90
C ALA A 101 16.03 8.07 4.20
N LEU A 102 16.05 6.78 4.57
CA LEU A 102 16.83 6.29 5.71
C LEU A 102 18.34 6.47 5.52
N GLY A 103 18.84 6.21 4.30
CA GLY A 103 20.24 6.44 3.97
C GLY A 103 20.66 7.92 4.09
N VAL A 104 19.82 8.83 3.61
CA VAL A 104 20.04 10.28 3.78
C VAL A 104 20.03 10.69 5.26
N ALA A 105 19.09 10.14 6.04
CA ALA A 105 19.01 10.41 7.48
C ALA A 105 20.29 9.96 8.22
N GLN A 106 20.81 8.79 7.87
CA GLN A 106 22.07 8.28 8.46
C GLN A 106 23.30 9.13 8.10
N LEU A 107 23.38 9.63 6.86
CA LEU A 107 24.52 10.41 6.40
C LEU A 107 24.63 11.78 7.04
N HIS A 108 23.48 12.38 7.41
CA HIS A 108 23.49 13.79 7.74
C HIS A 108 23.16 14.12 9.20
N TRP A 109 22.30 13.34 9.91
CA TRP A 109 21.74 13.85 11.15
C TRP A 109 21.45 12.87 12.28
N VAL A 110 21.32 11.58 12.03
CA VAL A 110 20.85 10.65 13.06
C VAL A 110 21.65 9.35 13.02
N ALA A 111 22.19 8.97 14.17
CA ALA A 111 22.68 7.58 14.35
C ALA A 111 21.45 6.66 14.37
N VAL A 112 21.03 6.22 13.17
CA VAL A 112 19.87 5.33 13.02
C VAL A 112 20.32 3.91 13.33
N ASP A 113 19.75 3.31 14.39
CA ASP A 113 20.01 1.93 14.73
C ASP A 113 19.51 1.00 13.62
N SER A 114 20.25 -0.08 13.34
CA SER A 114 19.89 -1.10 12.35
C SER A 114 18.50 -1.71 12.61
N ALA A 115 18.10 -1.84 13.88
CA ALA A 115 16.77 -2.29 14.25
C ALA A 115 15.67 -1.32 13.79
N LEU A 116 15.90 0.00 13.90
CA LEU A 116 14.96 1.01 13.43
C LEU A 116 14.84 1.00 11.90
N VAL A 117 15.94 0.82 11.19
CA VAL A 117 15.93 0.70 9.71
C VAL A 117 15.06 -0.47 9.28
N ILE A 118 15.33 -1.66 9.82
CA ILE A 118 14.59 -2.88 9.48
C ILE A 118 13.11 -2.74 9.82
N SER A 119 12.79 -2.24 11.01
CA SER A 119 11.39 -2.07 11.43
C SER A 119 10.65 -1.07 10.55
N THR A 120 11.28 0.02 10.14
CA THR A 120 10.66 1.02 9.25
C THR A 120 10.41 0.45 7.86
N LEU A 121 11.36 -0.26 7.26
CA LEU A 121 11.17 -0.92 5.97
C LEU A 121 10.03 -1.95 6.04
N VAL A 122 10.01 -2.80 7.05
CA VAL A 122 8.92 -3.75 7.24
C VAL A 122 7.56 -3.05 7.37
N GLN A 123 7.47 -1.96 8.12
CA GLN A 123 6.24 -1.17 8.25
C GLN A 123 5.80 -0.56 6.91
N VAL A 124 6.73 -0.02 6.13
CA VAL A 124 6.47 0.52 4.78
C VAL A 124 5.93 -0.58 3.87
N GLY A 125 6.61 -1.74 3.80
CA GLY A 125 6.17 -2.86 2.98
C GLY A 125 4.79 -3.39 3.37
N MET A 126 4.55 -3.55 4.67
CA MET A 126 3.26 -3.99 5.18
C MET A 126 2.14 -3.01 4.85
N THR A 127 2.33 -1.71 5.09
CA THR A 127 1.31 -0.69 4.82
C THR A 127 1.01 -0.56 3.33
N THR A 128 2.03 -0.65 2.48
CA THR A 128 1.89 -0.61 1.01
C THR A 128 1.11 -1.82 0.49
N LEU A 129 1.44 -3.04 0.93
CA LEU A 129 0.75 -4.25 0.50
C LEU A 129 -0.66 -4.34 1.07
N LEU A 130 -0.86 -4.04 2.36
CA LEU A 130 -2.18 -4.12 2.99
C LEU A 130 -3.16 -3.12 2.36
N SER A 131 -2.71 -1.89 2.03
CA SER A 131 -3.56 -0.93 1.34
C SER A 131 -4.03 -1.46 -0.02
N SER A 132 -3.13 -2.00 -0.84
CA SER A 132 -3.49 -2.62 -2.13
C SER A 132 -4.37 -3.86 -1.95
N THR A 133 -4.08 -4.71 -0.96
CA THR A 133 -4.82 -5.95 -0.67
C THR A 133 -6.29 -5.69 -0.32
N ILE A 134 -6.57 -4.61 0.38
CA ILE A 134 -7.93 -4.25 0.80
C ILE A 134 -8.65 -3.45 -0.30
N LEU A 135 -7.97 -2.46 -0.86
CA LEU A 135 -8.57 -1.52 -1.81
C LEU A 135 -8.99 -2.17 -3.12
N LEU A 136 -8.17 -3.06 -3.70
CA LEU A 136 -8.45 -3.65 -4.99
C LEU A 136 -9.74 -4.48 -4.99
N PRO A 137 -9.94 -5.48 -4.10
CA PRO A 137 -11.18 -6.25 -4.12
C PRO A 137 -12.43 -5.40 -3.80
N LEU A 138 -12.31 -4.42 -2.87
CA LEU A 138 -13.41 -3.50 -2.61
C LEU A 138 -13.80 -2.70 -3.86
N SER A 139 -12.79 -2.23 -4.61
CA SER A 139 -13.02 -1.45 -5.83
C SER A 139 -13.68 -2.27 -6.95
N TYR A 140 -13.35 -3.55 -7.06
CA TYR A 140 -14.01 -4.45 -8.02
C TYR A 140 -15.42 -4.82 -7.62
N ARG A 141 -15.74 -4.86 -6.31
CA ARG A 141 -17.07 -5.20 -5.82
C ARG A 141 -18.03 -4.02 -5.78
N PHE A 142 -17.59 -2.87 -5.27
CA PHE A 142 -18.46 -1.72 -4.98
C PHE A 142 -18.24 -0.53 -5.92
N GLY A 143 -17.25 -0.62 -6.81
CA GLY A 143 -16.78 0.51 -7.61
C GLY A 143 -15.83 1.42 -6.82
N TYR A 144 -15.07 2.25 -7.54
CA TYR A 144 -14.01 3.09 -6.98
C TYR A 144 -14.50 4.03 -5.88
N GLU A 145 -15.57 4.79 -6.12
CA GLU A 145 -16.05 5.82 -5.20
C GLU A 145 -16.47 5.24 -3.84
N LYS A 146 -17.25 4.17 -3.86
CA LYS A 146 -17.72 3.51 -2.63
C LYS A 146 -16.58 2.79 -1.90
N ALA A 147 -15.68 2.16 -2.65
CA ALA A 147 -14.53 1.48 -2.08
C ALA A 147 -13.59 2.45 -1.36
N LYS A 148 -13.35 3.63 -1.93
CA LYS A 148 -12.54 4.69 -1.33
C LYS A 148 -13.12 5.16 0.02
N VAL A 149 -14.42 5.45 0.05
CA VAL A 149 -15.11 5.87 1.28
C VAL A 149 -15.07 4.77 2.33
N GLY A 150 -15.41 3.53 1.94
CA GLY A 150 -15.35 2.38 2.84
C GLY A 150 -13.95 2.14 3.43
N PHE A 151 -12.92 2.27 2.61
CA PHE A 151 -11.53 2.12 3.06
C PHE A 151 -11.12 3.19 4.07
N TYR A 152 -11.41 4.47 3.79
CA TYR A 152 -11.11 5.54 4.74
C TYR A 152 -11.88 5.36 6.05
N PHE A 153 -13.11 4.85 6.00
CA PHE A 153 -13.87 4.54 7.19
C PHE A 153 -13.21 3.42 8.01
N ILE A 154 -12.77 2.33 7.35
CA ILE A 154 -12.06 1.22 8.01
C ILE A 154 -10.75 1.71 8.65
N VAL A 155 -9.93 2.46 7.90
CA VAL A 155 -8.67 3.01 8.40
C VAL A 155 -8.91 3.98 9.55
N GLY A 156 -9.90 4.86 9.43
CA GLY A 156 -10.28 5.80 10.49
C GLY A 156 -10.75 5.09 11.76
N ALA A 157 -11.59 4.07 11.63
CA ALA A 157 -12.07 3.28 12.75
C ALA A 157 -10.93 2.52 13.46
N LEU A 158 -10.04 1.89 12.69
CA LEU A 158 -8.87 1.21 13.24
C LEU A 158 -7.93 2.18 13.95
N SER A 159 -7.67 3.34 13.36
CA SER A 159 -6.83 4.39 13.97
C SER A 159 -7.45 4.93 15.26
N ALA A 160 -8.76 5.13 15.29
CA ALA A 160 -9.48 5.56 16.47
C ALA A 160 -9.44 4.51 17.59
N LEU A 161 -9.63 3.23 17.25
CA LEU A 161 -9.52 2.12 18.21
C LEU A 161 -8.09 2.01 18.78
N MET A 162 -7.07 2.14 17.92
CA MET A 162 -5.67 2.14 18.39
C MET A 162 -5.38 3.34 19.28
N GLY A 163 -5.82 4.53 18.89
CA GLY A 163 -5.65 5.74 19.70
C GLY A 163 -6.37 5.64 21.04
N PHE A 164 -7.60 5.12 21.07
CA PHE A 164 -8.35 4.88 22.29
C PHE A 164 -7.67 3.84 23.19
N SER A 165 -7.16 2.74 22.62
CA SER A 165 -6.46 1.72 23.38
C SER A 165 -5.16 2.23 24.01
N VAL A 166 -4.44 3.13 23.34
CA VAL A 166 -3.23 3.78 23.87
C VAL A 166 -3.60 4.75 25.00
N ALA A 167 -4.67 5.56 24.81
CA ALA A 167 -5.12 6.52 25.81
C ALA A 167 -5.73 5.85 27.05
N ALA A 168 -6.43 4.71 26.88
CA ALA A 168 -7.03 3.96 27.98
C ALA A 168 -6.02 3.12 28.78
N ASN A 169 -4.84 2.86 28.24
CA ASN A 169 -3.79 2.05 28.87
C ASN A 169 -2.58 2.88 29.29
N GLU A 170 -2.78 3.85 30.22
CA GLU A 170 -1.66 4.48 30.91
C GLU A 170 -0.75 3.43 31.61
N ASP A 171 -1.30 2.25 31.94
CA ASP A 171 -0.61 1.12 32.58
C ASP A 171 0.20 0.20 31.65
N GLY A 172 0.33 0.52 30.37
CA GLY A 172 1.25 -0.18 29.46
C GLY A 172 0.83 -1.59 28.99
N LEU A 173 -0.42 -2.01 29.19
CA LEU A 173 -0.92 -3.33 28.78
C LEU A 173 -0.77 -3.56 27.27
N VAL A 174 -1.06 -2.57 26.45
CA VAL A 174 -0.92 -2.68 24.97
C VAL A 174 0.55 -2.71 24.56
N ARG A 175 1.42 -2.01 25.27
CA ARG A 175 2.88 -2.03 25.06
C ARG A 175 3.46 -3.43 25.30
N ASN A 176 2.89 -4.18 26.23
CA ASN A 176 3.32 -5.55 26.53
C ASN A 176 2.78 -6.59 25.57
N LEU A 177 1.71 -6.29 24.84
CA LEU A 177 1.14 -7.16 23.79
C LEU A 177 1.88 -7.04 22.45
N LEU A 178 2.55 -5.92 22.20
CA LEU A 178 3.39 -5.75 21.01
C LEU A 178 4.78 -6.32 21.32
N PRO A 179 5.26 -7.29 20.54
CA PRO A 179 6.61 -7.82 20.74
C PRO A 179 7.63 -6.71 20.58
N GLN A 180 8.38 -6.44 21.65
CA GLN A 180 9.40 -5.39 21.68
C GLN A 180 10.59 -5.69 20.76
N SER A 181 10.76 -6.95 20.37
CA SER A 181 11.71 -7.39 19.35
C SER A 181 11.06 -8.48 18.51
N ILE A 182 10.83 -8.21 17.25
CA ILE A 182 10.38 -9.24 16.30
C ILE A 182 11.62 -10.00 15.87
N SER A 183 11.69 -11.30 16.18
CA SER A 183 12.78 -12.15 15.70
C SER A 183 12.74 -12.24 14.16
N SER A 184 13.87 -12.59 13.54
CA SER A 184 13.94 -12.78 12.07
C SER A 184 12.90 -13.80 11.56
N LEU A 185 12.60 -14.84 12.35
CA LEU A 185 11.53 -15.79 12.05
C LEU A 185 10.14 -15.15 12.13
N GLY A 186 9.92 -14.24 13.06
CA GLY A 186 8.67 -13.47 13.17
C GLY A 186 8.46 -12.57 11.95
N LEU A 187 9.49 -11.88 11.46
CA LEU A 187 9.42 -11.07 10.25
C LEU A 187 9.10 -11.90 9.00
N LEU A 188 9.73 -13.08 8.87
CA LEU A 188 9.43 -14.00 7.77
C LEU A 188 7.99 -14.50 7.81
N SER A 189 7.48 -14.86 8.99
CA SER A 189 6.09 -15.33 9.14
C SER A 189 5.08 -14.25 8.75
N ILE A 190 5.31 -12.99 9.16
CA ILE A 190 4.47 -11.85 8.80
C ILE A 190 4.51 -11.62 7.28
N ALA A 191 5.69 -11.64 6.65
CA ALA A 191 5.83 -11.48 5.21
C ALA A 191 5.06 -12.57 4.43
N VAL A 192 5.14 -13.82 4.86
CA VAL A 192 4.40 -14.94 4.26
C VAL A 192 2.89 -14.74 4.40
N VAL A 193 2.41 -14.33 5.58
CA VAL A 193 0.98 -14.06 5.79
C VAL A 193 0.49 -12.93 4.89
N VAL A 194 1.23 -11.82 4.79
CA VAL A 194 0.85 -10.68 3.92
C VAL A 194 0.83 -11.09 2.45
N LEU A 195 1.81 -11.86 1.97
CA LEU A 195 1.85 -12.36 0.59
C LEU A 195 0.71 -13.34 0.30
N THR A 196 0.38 -14.22 1.25
CA THR A 196 -0.77 -15.12 1.10
C THR A 196 -2.10 -14.36 1.05
N LEU A 197 -2.28 -13.34 1.90
CA LEU A 197 -3.43 -12.46 1.86
C LEU A 197 -3.52 -11.70 0.53
N TYR A 198 -2.39 -11.24 -0.01
CA TYR A 198 -2.33 -10.58 -1.32
C TYR A 198 -2.76 -11.51 -2.46
N ALA A 199 -2.29 -12.77 -2.45
CA ALA A 199 -2.69 -13.77 -3.43
C ALA A 199 -4.18 -14.16 -3.31
N LEU A 200 -4.71 -14.28 -2.09
CA LEU A 200 -6.13 -14.51 -1.84
C LEU A 200 -6.99 -13.34 -2.31
N SER A 201 -6.55 -12.11 -2.06
CA SER A 201 -7.17 -10.88 -2.52
C SER A 201 -7.28 -10.84 -4.04
N TRP A 202 -6.21 -11.27 -4.75
CA TRP A 202 -6.26 -11.38 -6.22
C TRP A 202 -7.36 -12.35 -6.68
N ARG A 203 -7.45 -13.55 -6.11
CA ARG A 203 -8.49 -14.52 -6.44
C ARG A 203 -9.91 -13.97 -6.18
N LEU A 204 -10.11 -13.29 -5.06
CA LEU A 204 -11.38 -12.64 -4.73
C LEU A 204 -11.73 -11.54 -5.75
N SER A 205 -10.77 -10.73 -6.15
CA SER A 205 -10.97 -9.68 -7.15
C SER A 205 -11.35 -10.24 -8.50
N VAL A 206 -10.72 -11.32 -8.95
CA VAL A 206 -11.08 -12.03 -10.20
C VAL A 206 -12.50 -12.57 -10.13
N ALA A 207 -12.90 -13.19 -9.00
CA ALA A 207 -14.23 -13.73 -8.82
C ALA A 207 -15.33 -12.64 -8.82
N TRP A 208 -15.05 -11.48 -8.26
CA TRP A 208 -15.99 -10.36 -8.20
C TRP A 208 -16.08 -9.60 -9.52
N TYR A 209 -14.97 -9.42 -10.22
CA TYR A 209 -14.96 -8.83 -11.55
C TYR A 209 -15.84 -9.63 -12.51
N GLY A 210 -15.81 -10.97 -12.43
CA GLY A 210 -16.65 -11.84 -13.24
C GLY A 210 -18.17 -11.73 -12.98
N ARG A 211 -18.58 -11.24 -11.82
CA ARG A 211 -20.00 -11.06 -11.45
C ARG A 211 -20.55 -9.67 -11.79
N ALA A 212 -19.69 -8.68 -11.91
CA ALA A 212 -20.10 -7.31 -12.23
C ALA A 212 -20.47 -7.12 -13.72
N GLU A 213 -20.15 -8.10 -14.57
CA GLU A 213 -20.47 -8.11 -16.01
C GLU A 213 -21.75 -8.90 -16.35
N GLN A 214 -22.43 -9.51 -15.39
CA GLN A 214 -23.71 -10.18 -15.55
C GLN A 214 -24.85 -9.28 -15.09
#